data_be1112874f16cb398ba4529d23db36a4
#
_entry.id   be1112874f16cb398ba4529d23db36a4
#
_cell.length_a   1.000
_cell.length_b   1.000
_cell.length_c   1.000
_cell.angle_alpha   90.00
_cell.angle_beta   90.00
_cell.angle_gamma   90.00
#
_symmetry.space_group_name_H-M   'P 1'
#
loop_
_entity.id
_entity.type
_entity.pdbx_description
1 polymer ?
#
loop_
_entity_poly.entity_id
_entity_poly.type
_entity_poly.pdbx_seq_one_letter_code
_entity_poly.pdbx_strand_id
1 'polypeptide(L)'
;MDGAHAVIRVVLASAFILLAGCADDTDRALTPDVAVVVEVSGCRNLLEYGGGSFIAPGQVLTSAHVVAGASEIVVWNADGRWPAHVVAFDPELDLAVLAVDEANHPSIALPERPAAVPKGTPGVVMLRRDDRLVSVPVELVRRVEILTEDIYREGEIRRPGYEVRAEIRPGDSGAVVMVDGSPVAVLWSRSRNESTRAWAIDPVRGGELISTQLAAGSEPVDNGRCRS
;
A
#
# COMPACT_ATOMS: atom_id res chain seq x y z
N MET A 1 -23.88 76.42 40.61
CA MET A 1 -24.78 75.81 39.62
C MET A 1 -23.94 74.95 38.77
N ASP A 2 -23.82 73.69 39.19
CA ASP A 2 -22.82 72.73 38.72
C ASP A 2 -23.42 71.82 37.65
N GLY A 3 -22.84 71.85 36.49
CA GLY A 3 -23.21 70.96 35.39
C GLY A 3 -22.25 69.77 35.34
N ALA A 4 -22.69 68.59 35.79
CA ALA A 4 -21.94 67.37 35.72
C ALA A 4 -21.99 66.77 34.32
N HIS A 5 -20.87 66.69 33.67
CA HIS A 5 -20.70 65.97 32.39
C HIS A 5 -20.40 64.48 32.67
N ALA A 6 -21.41 63.64 32.37
CA ALA A 6 -21.24 62.19 32.41
C ALA A 6 -20.47 61.73 31.16
N VAL A 7 -19.27 61.17 31.35
CA VAL A 7 -18.46 60.54 30.30
C VAL A 7 -18.87 59.08 30.19
N ILE A 8 -19.54 58.72 29.11
CA ILE A 8 -19.88 57.32 28.79
C ILE A 8 -18.61 56.67 28.17
N ARG A 9 -18.02 55.77 28.93
CA ARG A 9 -16.93 54.89 28.40
C ARG A 9 -17.58 53.69 27.66
N VAL A 10 -17.51 53.70 26.35
CA VAL A 10 -17.85 52.56 25.51
C VAL A 10 -16.67 51.58 25.58
N VAL A 11 -16.89 50.44 26.23
CA VAL A 11 -15.96 49.32 26.21
C VAL A 11 -16.29 48.48 24.98
N LEU A 12 -15.44 48.56 23.94
CA LEU A 12 -15.46 47.67 22.80
C LEU A 12 -14.87 46.33 23.22
N ALA A 13 -15.72 45.34 23.47
CA ALA A 13 -15.30 43.96 23.63
C ALA A 13 -15.04 43.38 22.26
N SER A 14 -13.75 43.26 21.92
CA SER A 14 -13.28 42.53 20.73
C SER A 14 -13.47 41.05 20.97
N ALA A 15 -14.53 40.47 20.39
CA ALA A 15 -14.71 39.01 20.33
C ALA A 15 -13.65 38.42 19.32
N PHE A 16 -12.61 37.82 19.85
CA PHE A 16 -11.73 36.96 19.09
C PHE A 16 -12.48 35.65 18.80
N ILE A 17 -13.01 35.54 17.60
CA ILE A 17 -13.49 34.26 17.07
C ILE A 17 -12.24 33.44 16.76
N LEU A 18 -11.90 32.51 17.66
CA LEU A 18 -10.98 31.40 17.37
C LEU A 18 -11.67 30.52 16.32
N LEU A 19 -11.33 30.71 15.06
CA LEU A 19 -11.55 29.71 14.02
C LEU A 19 -10.65 28.52 14.39
N ALA A 20 -11.21 27.59 15.15
CA ALA A 20 -10.68 26.24 15.23
C ALA A 20 -10.80 25.69 13.81
N GLY A 21 -9.71 25.76 13.06
CA GLY A 21 -9.59 25.04 11.80
C GLY A 21 -9.80 23.56 12.11
N CYS A 22 -10.89 22.99 11.60
CA CYS A 22 -10.99 21.56 11.42
C CYS A 22 -9.79 21.19 10.52
N ALA A 23 -8.72 20.67 11.12
CA ALA A 23 -7.75 19.92 10.36
C ALA A 23 -8.55 18.79 9.74
N ASP A 24 -8.57 18.73 8.42
CA ASP A 24 -9.20 17.66 7.67
C ASP A 24 -8.60 16.33 8.14
N ASP A 25 -9.42 15.51 8.76
CA ASP A 25 -9.07 14.16 9.24
C ASP A 25 -8.79 13.19 8.06
N THR A 26 -8.84 13.68 6.82
CA THR A 26 -8.52 12.93 5.61
C THR A 26 -7.05 12.56 5.47
N ASP A 27 -6.14 13.25 6.15
CA ASP A 27 -4.71 12.93 6.14
C ASP A 27 -4.32 11.79 7.12
N ARG A 28 -5.27 11.33 7.95
CA ARG A 28 -5.07 10.25 8.90
C ARG A 28 -5.26 8.85 8.33
N ALA A 29 -5.68 8.74 7.06
CA ALA A 29 -6.07 7.48 6.42
C ALA A 29 -4.90 6.66 5.87
N LEU A 30 -3.68 7.18 5.88
CA LEU A 30 -2.46 6.42 5.60
C LEU A 30 -1.51 6.64 6.75
N THR A 31 -1.47 5.67 7.64
CA THR A 31 -0.36 5.62 8.56
C THR A 31 0.86 5.20 7.74
N PRO A 32 1.90 6.04 7.59
CA PRO A 32 3.17 5.65 6.99
C PRO A 32 3.71 4.35 7.60
N ASP A 33 3.31 4.07 8.81
CA ASP A 33 3.75 2.98 9.67
C ASP A 33 3.35 1.58 9.18
N VAL A 34 2.29 1.44 8.37
CA VAL A 34 1.91 0.12 7.80
C VAL A 34 2.59 -0.17 6.47
N ALA A 35 3.03 0.85 5.74
CA ALA A 35 3.70 0.68 4.46
C ALA A 35 5.18 0.36 4.66
N VAL A 36 5.69 -0.52 3.80
CA VAL A 36 7.08 -0.96 3.85
C VAL A 36 7.70 -1.02 2.47
N VAL A 37 9.01 -0.96 2.43
CA VAL A 37 9.82 -1.37 1.29
C VAL A 37 10.22 -2.82 1.48
N VAL A 38 10.08 -3.61 0.43
CA VAL A 38 10.58 -4.98 0.33
C VAL A 38 11.87 -4.94 -0.49
N GLU A 39 12.98 -5.25 0.16
CA GLU A 39 14.31 -5.31 -0.46
C GLU A 39 14.70 -6.78 -0.59
N VAL A 40 15.14 -7.20 -1.77
CA VAL A 40 15.48 -8.60 -2.05
C VAL A 40 16.83 -8.73 -2.73
N SER A 41 17.50 -9.85 -2.46
CA SER A 41 18.73 -10.26 -3.14
C SER A 41 18.71 -11.75 -3.51
N GLY A 42 19.67 -12.17 -4.33
CA GLY A 42 19.90 -13.58 -4.67
C GLY A 42 19.62 -13.95 -6.12
N CYS A 43 18.68 -13.33 -6.81
CA CYS A 43 18.40 -13.60 -8.22
C CYS A 43 19.32 -12.84 -9.18
N ARG A 44 19.77 -11.68 -8.80
CA ARG A 44 20.67 -10.83 -9.57
C ARG A 44 21.81 -10.33 -8.66
N ASN A 45 22.87 -9.84 -9.30
CA ASN A 45 23.99 -9.25 -8.56
C ASN A 45 23.70 -7.84 -7.98
N LEU A 46 22.45 -7.43 -8.00
CA LEU A 46 21.97 -6.12 -7.51
C LEU A 46 20.79 -6.33 -6.59
N LEU A 47 20.64 -5.43 -5.63
CA LEU A 47 19.44 -5.35 -4.82
C LEU A 47 18.24 -4.94 -5.70
N GLU A 48 17.14 -5.63 -5.53
CA GLU A 48 15.85 -5.29 -6.14
C GLU A 48 14.89 -4.82 -5.05
N TYR A 49 13.91 -4.03 -5.44
CA TYR A 49 12.98 -3.41 -4.51
C TYR A 49 11.54 -3.60 -4.95
N GLY A 50 10.66 -3.71 -3.97
CA GLY A 50 9.22 -3.62 -4.11
C GLY A 50 8.61 -2.83 -2.96
N GLY A 51 7.30 -2.65 -3.01
CA GLY A 51 6.50 -2.15 -1.91
C GLY A 51 5.77 -3.28 -1.20
N GLY A 52 5.22 -2.98 -0.04
CA GLY A 52 4.36 -3.86 0.72
C GLY A 52 3.60 -3.11 1.81
N SER A 53 2.73 -3.82 2.51
CA SER A 53 2.08 -3.28 3.70
C SER A 53 1.81 -4.38 4.71
N PHE A 54 1.94 -4.06 5.99
CA PHE A 54 1.51 -4.93 7.07
C PHE A 54 -0.02 -5.11 7.01
N ILE A 55 -0.48 -6.36 6.85
CA ILE A 55 -1.90 -6.74 6.80
C ILE A 55 -2.37 -7.45 8.06
N ALA A 56 -1.44 -7.93 8.86
CA ALA A 56 -1.64 -8.49 10.19
C ALA A 56 -0.33 -8.32 10.98
N PRO A 57 -0.33 -8.53 12.32
CA PRO A 57 0.89 -8.50 13.11
C PRO A 57 1.97 -9.42 12.52
N GLY A 58 3.12 -8.84 12.16
CA GLY A 58 4.24 -9.57 11.57
C GLY A 58 4.01 -10.13 10.17
N GLN A 59 2.95 -9.73 9.46
CA GLN A 59 2.66 -10.21 8.10
C GLN A 59 2.53 -9.07 7.09
N VAL A 60 3.30 -9.16 6.01
CA VAL A 60 3.37 -8.15 4.96
C VAL A 60 2.86 -8.73 3.65
N LEU A 61 1.87 -8.07 3.04
CA LEU A 61 1.42 -8.34 1.68
C LEU A 61 2.31 -7.60 0.68
N THR A 62 2.73 -8.31 -0.37
CA THR A 62 3.50 -7.78 -1.49
C THR A 62 3.16 -8.52 -2.79
N SER A 63 3.82 -8.19 -3.90
CA SER A 63 3.71 -8.96 -5.16
C SER A 63 4.66 -10.17 -5.16
N ALA A 64 4.18 -11.31 -5.65
CA ALA A 64 4.98 -12.54 -5.75
C ALA A 64 6.24 -12.33 -6.63
N HIS A 65 6.11 -11.58 -7.73
CA HIS A 65 7.24 -11.32 -8.61
C HIS A 65 8.38 -10.52 -7.97
N VAL A 66 8.13 -9.81 -6.88
CA VAL A 66 9.17 -9.10 -6.13
C VAL A 66 10.08 -10.08 -5.38
N VAL A 67 9.49 -11.14 -4.82
CA VAL A 67 10.19 -12.07 -3.93
C VAL A 67 10.52 -13.43 -4.58
N ALA A 68 10.12 -13.64 -5.84
CA ALA A 68 10.31 -14.90 -6.55
C ALA A 68 11.78 -15.29 -6.64
N GLY A 69 12.16 -16.43 -6.05
CA GLY A 69 13.52 -16.97 -6.03
C GLY A 69 14.55 -16.18 -5.22
N ALA A 70 14.12 -15.16 -4.47
CA ALA A 70 15.00 -14.39 -3.60
C ALA A 70 15.58 -15.28 -2.50
N SER A 71 16.88 -15.17 -2.25
CA SER A 71 17.55 -15.87 -1.15
C SER A 71 17.55 -15.08 0.16
N GLU A 72 17.44 -13.76 0.06
CA GLU A 72 17.33 -12.87 1.21
C GLU A 72 16.23 -11.85 0.96
N ILE A 73 15.41 -11.62 1.98
CA ILE A 73 14.33 -10.65 1.97
C ILE A 73 14.44 -9.80 3.23
N VAL A 74 14.45 -8.50 3.07
CA VAL A 74 14.42 -7.52 4.16
C VAL A 74 13.25 -6.58 3.94
N VAL A 75 12.43 -6.42 4.95
CA VAL A 75 11.34 -5.45 4.98
C VAL A 75 11.79 -4.26 5.82
N TRP A 76 11.53 -3.04 5.36
CA TRP A 76 11.91 -1.85 6.12
C TRP A 76 10.98 -0.65 5.88
N ASN A 77 10.93 0.22 6.89
CA ASN A 77 10.31 1.55 6.83
C ASN A 77 11.10 2.54 7.72
N ALA A 78 10.48 3.63 8.15
CA ALA A 78 11.11 4.61 9.03
C ALA A 78 11.44 4.06 10.43
N ASP A 79 10.72 3.03 10.89
CA ASP A 79 10.86 2.47 12.24
C ASP A 79 11.97 1.43 12.34
N GLY A 80 12.37 0.81 11.22
CA GLY A 80 13.45 -0.18 11.24
C GLY A 80 13.59 -1.03 9.98
N ARG A 81 14.40 -2.07 10.11
CA ARG A 81 14.69 -3.07 9.08
C ARG A 81 14.62 -4.47 9.70
N TRP A 82 13.87 -5.36 9.09
CA TRP A 82 13.59 -6.70 9.61
C TRP A 82 13.83 -7.75 8.54
N PRO A 83 14.54 -8.84 8.88
CA PRO A 83 14.57 -10.03 8.04
C PRO A 83 13.14 -10.57 7.86
N ALA A 84 12.86 -11.08 6.67
CA ALA A 84 11.57 -11.65 6.36
C ALA A 84 11.71 -12.93 5.54
N HIS A 85 10.67 -13.76 5.55
CA HIS A 85 10.59 -14.93 4.70
C HIS A 85 9.17 -15.09 4.14
N VAL A 86 9.03 -15.81 3.03
CA VAL A 86 7.75 -16.00 2.36
C VAL A 86 6.95 -17.07 3.09
N VAL A 87 5.70 -16.78 3.44
CA VAL A 87 4.75 -17.71 4.06
C VAL A 87 3.54 -18.01 3.19
N ALA A 88 3.30 -17.21 2.14
CA ALA A 88 2.34 -17.50 1.07
C ALA A 88 2.88 -17.01 -0.26
N PHE A 89 2.69 -17.77 -1.32
CA PHE A 89 3.20 -17.45 -2.65
C PHE A 89 2.24 -17.93 -3.74
N ASP A 90 1.71 -16.98 -4.51
CA ASP A 90 0.83 -17.26 -5.64
C ASP A 90 1.38 -16.61 -6.92
N PRO A 91 2.03 -17.39 -7.79
CA PRO A 91 2.60 -16.89 -9.03
C PRO A 91 1.54 -16.52 -10.10
N GLU A 92 0.33 -17.07 -10.01
CA GLU A 92 -0.75 -16.75 -10.93
C GLU A 92 -1.40 -15.41 -10.59
N LEU A 93 -1.81 -15.21 -9.33
CA LEU A 93 -2.34 -13.93 -8.85
C LEU A 93 -1.26 -12.86 -8.69
N ASP A 94 0.00 -13.28 -8.64
CA ASP A 94 1.15 -12.40 -8.39
C ASP A 94 1.07 -11.72 -7.02
N LEU A 95 0.73 -12.50 -5.99
CA LEU A 95 0.66 -12.06 -4.60
C LEU A 95 1.52 -12.95 -3.71
N ALA A 96 2.13 -12.36 -2.70
CA ALA A 96 2.87 -13.06 -1.66
C ALA A 96 2.62 -12.43 -0.29
N VAL A 97 2.71 -13.27 0.75
CA VAL A 97 2.76 -12.82 2.14
C VAL A 97 4.11 -13.17 2.72
N LEU A 98 4.69 -12.19 3.41
CA LEU A 98 5.94 -12.36 4.14
C LEU A 98 5.66 -12.40 5.64
N ALA A 99 6.38 -13.22 6.37
CA ALA A 99 6.45 -13.15 7.81
C ALA A 99 7.70 -12.37 8.25
N VAL A 100 7.52 -11.55 9.29
CA VAL A 100 8.53 -10.76 9.97
C VAL A 100 8.49 -11.11 11.44
N ASP A 101 9.63 -11.44 12.03
CA ASP A 101 9.70 -11.98 13.39
C ASP A 101 9.27 -10.99 14.50
N GLU A 102 9.33 -9.70 14.24
CA GLU A 102 8.89 -8.66 15.18
C GLU A 102 7.43 -8.26 14.95
N ALA A 103 6.55 -8.72 15.82
CA ALA A 103 5.08 -8.69 15.65
C ALA A 103 4.38 -7.35 16.00
N ASN A 104 5.08 -6.31 16.40
CA ASN A 104 4.46 -5.11 17.00
C ASN A 104 4.27 -3.94 16.01
N HIS A 105 4.05 -4.24 14.72
CA HIS A 105 3.77 -3.20 13.75
C HIS A 105 2.28 -2.92 13.62
N PRO A 106 1.89 -1.65 13.41
CA PRO A 106 0.54 -1.33 12.95
C PRO A 106 0.22 -2.13 11.68
N SER A 107 -1.01 -2.59 11.55
CA SER A 107 -1.45 -3.36 10.38
C SER A 107 -2.85 -2.95 9.92
N ILE A 108 -3.13 -3.16 8.65
CA ILE A 108 -4.43 -2.90 8.03
C ILE A 108 -5.04 -4.24 7.60
N ALA A 109 -6.19 -4.59 8.15
CA ALA A 109 -6.87 -5.81 7.74
C ALA A 109 -7.37 -5.71 6.29
N LEU A 110 -7.16 -6.77 5.51
CA LEU A 110 -7.82 -6.88 4.21
C LEU A 110 -9.33 -7.03 4.41
N PRO A 111 -10.16 -6.38 3.58
CA PRO A 111 -11.61 -6.55 3.68
C PRO A 111 -12.00 -7.96 3.26
N GLU A 112 -13.01 -8.53 3.92
CA GLU A 112 -13.52 -9.89 3.61
C GLU A 112 -14.11 -9.99 2.19
N ARG A 113 -14.48 -8.88 1.60
CA ARG A 113 -15.11 -8.81 0.26
C ARG A 113 -14.48 -7.70 -0.56
N PRO A 114 -14.39 -7.88 -1.89
CA PRO A 114 -13.89 -6.85 -2.77
C PRO A 114 -14.66 -5.54 -2.57
N ALA A 115 -13.94 -4.44 -2.39
CA ALA A 115 -14.55 -3.12 -2.26
C ALA A 115 -15.33 -2.76 -3.53
N ALA A 116 -16.52 -2.20 -3.36
CA ALA A 116 -17.24 -1.58 -4.46
C ALA A 116 -16.66 -0.19 -4.72
N VAL A 117 -15.59 -0.13 -5.51
CA VAL A 117 -14.90 1.11 -5.83
C VAL A 117 -15.50 1.69 -7.11
N PRO A 118 -16.15 2.85 -7.07
CA PRO A 118 -16.64 3.54 -8.26
C PRO A 118 -15.51 3.91 -9.23
N LYS A 119 -15.86 4.09 -10.50
CA LYS A 119 -14.92 4.57 -11.51
C LYS A 119 -14.42 5.98 -11.14
N GLY A 120 -13.09 6.18 -11.23
CA GLY A 120 -12.48 7.48 -10.96
C GLY A 120 -12.33 7.80 -9.46
N THR A 121 -12.45 6.80 -8.58
CA THR A 121 -12.26 7.00 -7.15
C THR A 121 -10.81 7.39 -6.85
N PRO A 122 -10.59 8.50 -6.11
CA PRO A 122 -9.28 8.86 -5.63
C PRO A 122 -8.83 7.90 -4.53
N GLY A 123 -7.55 7.65 -4.50
CA GLY A 123 -6.88 6.86 -3.47
C GLY A 123 -5.47 7.36 -3.29
N VAL A 124 -4.70 6.63 -2.51
CA VAL A 124 -3.31 6.96 -2.25
C VAL A 124 -2.49 5.69 -2.06
N VAL A 125 -1.21 5.77 -2.33
CA VAL A 125 -0.25 4.68 -2.16
C VAL A 125 1.05 5.24 -1.58
N MET A 126 1.68 4.48 -0.68
CA MET A 126 2.99 4.82 -0.16
C MET A 126 4.07 4.18 -1.03
N LEU A 127 4.92 4.99 -1.62
CA LEU A 127 5.95 4.54 -2.56
C LEU A 127 7.34 4.98 -2.10
N ARG A 128 8.33 4.11 -2.35
CA ARG A 128 9.72 4.46 -2.11
C ARG A 128 10.18 5.53 -3.11
N ARG A 129 10.70 6.62 -2.57
CA ARG A 129 11.40 7.65 -3.33
C ARG A 129 12.72 7.93 -2.61
N ASP A 130 13.81 7.57 -3.27
CA ASP A 130 15.13 7.50 -2.64
C ASP A 130 15.10 6.57 -1.41
N ASP A 131 15.41 7.06 -0.23
CA ASP A 131 15.51 6.28 1.01
C ASP A 131 14.30 6.47 1.94
N ARG A 132 13.15 6.91 1.42
CA ARG A 132 11.95 7.15 2.21
C ARG A 132 10.68 6.74 1.49
N LEU A 133 9.63 6.46 2.27
CA LEU A 133 8.27 6.31 1.77
C LEU A 133 7.61 7.69 1.65
N VAL A 134 6.95 7.93 0.53
CA VAL A 134 6.17 9.13 0.27
C VAL A 134 4.76 8.76 -0.19
N SER A 135 3.79 9.56 0.20
CA SER A 135 2.42 9.45 -0.25
C SER A 135 2.31 9.92 -1.71
N VAL A 136 1.73 9.09 -2.56
CA VAL A 136 1.49 9.40 -3.98
C VAL A 136 0.00 9.23 -4.27
N PRO A 137 -0.67 10.25 -4.82
CA PRO A 137 -2.07 10.13 -5.20
C PRO A 137 -2.25 9.14 -6.34
N VAL A 138 -3.33 8.38 -6.28
CA VAL A 138 -3.73 7.42 -7.32
C VAL A 138 -5.22 7.59 -7.62
N GLU A 139 -5.61 7.42 -8.87
CA GLU A 139 -7.01 7.33 -9.28
C GLU A 139 -7.30 5.89 -9.72
N LEU A 140 -8.31 5.25 -9.13
CA LEU A 140 -8.82 3.97 -9.59
C LEU A 140 -9.75 4.23 -10.79
N VAL A 141 -9.20 4.14 -12.00
CA VAL A 141 -9.90 4.51 -13.24
C VAL A 141 -11.09 3.61 -13.49
N ARG A 142 -10.93 2.30 -13.37
CA ARG A 142 -11.99 1.29 -13.52
C ARG A 142 -11.54 -0.08 -13.06
N ARG A 143 -12.48 -0.94 -12.71
CA ARG A 143 -12.24 -2.36 -12.50
C ARG A 143 -12.00 -3.07 -13.83
N VAL A 144 -11.09 -4.03 -13.87
CA VAL A 144 -10.70 -4.79 -15.06
C VAL A 144 -10.40 -6.25 -14.71
N GLU A 145 -10.57 -7.13 -15.71
CA GLU A 145 -9.93 -8.44 -15.73
C GLU A 145 -8.67 -8.28 -16.61
N ILE A 146 -7.51 -8.45 -16.01
CA ILE A 146 -6.22 -8.28 -16.69
C ILE A 146 -5.84 -9.62 -17.30
N LEU A 147 -5.87 -9.69 -18.63
CA LEU A 147 -5.38 -10.86 -19.37
C LEU A 147 -3.87 -10.75 -19.51
N THR A 148 -3.14 -11.70 -18.97
CA THR A 148 -1.68 -11.69 -18.91
C THR A 148 -1.14 -13.12 -18.79
N GLU A 149 0.14 -13.24 -18.54
CA GLU A 149 0.82 -14.49 -18.17
C GLU A 149 1.08 -14.51 -16.65
N ASP A 150 1.38 -15.69 -16.09
CA ASP A 150 1.91 -15.80 -14.74
C ASP A 150 3.27 -15.07 -14.61
N ILE A 151 3.85 -15.04 -13.42
CA ILE A 151 5.11 -14.34 -13.20
C ILE A 151 6.31 -14.96 -13.93
N TYR A 152 6.18 -16.20 -14.39
CA TYR A 152 7.19 -16.97 -15.14
C TYR A 152 6.94 -16.99 -16.65
N ARG A 153 5.83 -16.39 -17.11
CA ARG A 153 5.35 -16.40 -18.50
C ARG A 153 4.99 -17.80 -19.01
N GLU A 154 4.45 -18.61 -18.12
CA GLU A 154 4.04 -19.98 -18.37
C GLU A 154 2.52 -20.08 -18.35
N GLY A 155 1.89 -19.67 -19.46
CA GLY A 155 0.46 -19.77 -19.61
C GLY A 155 -0.31 -18.46 -19.41
N GLU A 156 -1.43 -18.35 -20.12
CA GLU A 156 -2.34 -17.21 -20.06
C GLU A 156 -3.24 -17.31 -18.82
N ILE A 157 -3.33 -16.25 -18.07
CA ILE A 157 -4.13 -16.14 -16.86
C ILE A 157 -4.95 -14.84 -16.84
N ARG A 158 -5.95 -14.79 -15.95
CA ARG A 158 -6.78 -13.61 -15.69
C ARG A 158 -6.62 -13.16 -14.27
N ARG A 159 -6.18 -11.92 -14.09
CA ARG A 159 -6.08 -11.29 -12.77
C ARG A 159 -7.17 -10.24 -12.59
N PRO A 160 -8.04 -10.39 -11.60
CA PRO A 160 -8.97 -9.32 -11.24
C PRO A 160 -8.21 -8.13 -10.64
N GLY A 161 -8.59 -6.94 -11.03
CA GLY A 161 -7.88 -5.76 -10.55
C GLY A 161 -8.45 -4.45 -11.05
N TYR A 162 -7.62 -3.44 -11.06
CA TYR A 162 -7.96 -2.08 -11.46
C TYR A 162 -6.95 -1.52 -12.45
N GLU A 163 -7.45 -0.79 -13.43
CA GLU A 163 -6.65 0.19 -14.13
C GLU A 163 -6.54 1.42 -13.23
N VAL A 164 -5.32 1.87 -12.99
CA VAL A 164 -5.04 3.00 -12.11
C VAL A 164 -4.25 4.08 -12.85
N ARG A 165 -4.42 5.33 -12.42
CA ARG A 165 -3.63 6.46 -12.87
C ARG A 165 -2.79 6.98 -11.72
N ALA A 166 -1.48 6.83 -11.85
CA ALA A 166 -0.50 7.33 -10.90
C ALA A 166 0.90 7.36 -11.53
N GLU A 167 1.82 8.14 -10.96
CA GLU A 167 3.23 8.13 -11.35
C GLU A 167 3.96 6.94 -10.73
N ILE A 168 3.96 5.80 -11.42
CA ILE A 168 4.55 4.53 -10.98
C ILE A 168 5.91 4.30 -11.63
N ARG A 169 6.87 3.80 -10.85
CA ARG A 169 8.24 3.50 -11.25
C ARG A 169 8.57 2.01 -11.03
N PRO A 170 9.61 1.46 -11.69
CA PRO A 170 10.16 0.17 -11.30
C PRO A 170 10.53 0.17 -9.81
N GLY A 171 10.14 -0.87 -9.09
CA GLY A 171 10.31 -0.97 -7.63
C GLY A 171 9.08 -0.51 -6.81
N ASP A 172 8.00 -0.04 -7.45
CA ASP A 172 6.74 0.30 -6.78
C ASP A 172 5.77 -0.90 -6.68
N SER A 173 6.05 -2.00 -7.38
CA SER A 173 5.24 -3.23 -7.35
C SER A 173 5.11 -3.77 -5.93
N GLY A 174 3.93 -4.22 -5.56
CA GLY A 174 3.63 -4.74 -4.22
C GLY A 174 3.09 -3.68 -3.25
N ALA A 175 3.23 -2.39 -3.55
CA ALA A 175 2.67 -1.33 -2.71
C ALA A 175 1.14 -1.37 -2.73
N VAL A 176 0.51 -1.21 -1.55
CA VAL A 176 -0.94 -1.31 -1.39
C VAL A 176 -1.60 0.04 -1.63
N VAL A 177 -2.59 0.04 -2.52
CA VAL A 177 -3.45 1.20 -2.81
C VAL A 177 -4.56 1.26 -1.77
N MET A 178 -4.69 2.41 -1.14
CA MET A 178 -5.68 2.72 -0.12
C MET A 178 -6.77 3.65 -0.65
N VAL A 179 -8.01 3.38 -0.30
CA VAL A 179 -9.17 4.26 -0.52
C VAL A 179 -9.89 4.39 0.81
N ASP A 180 -10.08 5.62 1.28
CA ASP A 180 -10.74 5.92 2.56
C ASP A 180 -10.22 5.07 3.73
N GLY A 181 -8.89 4.91 3.82
CA GLY A 181 -8.23 4.12 4.86
C GLY A 181 -8.34 2.60 4.71
N SER A 182 -8.94 2.10 3.64
CA SER A 182 -9.11 0.66 3.38
C SER A 182 -8.21 0.18 2.25
N PRO A 183 -7.53 -0.97 2.37
CA PRO A 183 -6.73 -1.56 1.30
C PRO A 183 -7.66 -2.08 0.18
N VAL A 184 -7.37 -1.69 -1.06
CA VAL A 184 -8.23 -2.00 -2.21
C VAL A 184 -7.49 -2.81 -3.28
N ALA A 185 -6.23 -2.50 -3.52
CA ALA A 185 -5.46 -3.14 -4.57
C ALA A 185 -3.96 -3.13 -4.26
N VAL A 186 -3.23 -4.03 -4.94
CA VAL A 186 -1.76 -4.11 -4.87
C VAL A 186 -1.19 -3.70 -6.22
N LEU A 187 -0.33 -2.70 -6.26
CA LEU A 187 0.33 -2.25 -7.48
C LEU A 187 1.10 -3.40 -8.12
N TRP A 188 0.86 -3.61 -9.40
CA TRP A 188 1.43 -4.74 -10.12
C TRP A 188 2.33 -4.34 -11.28
N SER A 189 1.83 -3.52 -12.20
CA SER A 189 2.53 -3.21 -13.44
C SER A 189 2.18 -1.83 -13.95
N ARG A 190 3.06 -1.25 -14.76
CA ARG A 190 2.82 0.02 -15.43
C ARG A 190 2.85 -0.10 -16.95
N SER A 191 2.18 0.80 -17.63
CA SER A 191 2.24 0.92 -19.08
C SER A 191 3.65 1.31 -19.54
N ARG A 192 4.07 0.74 -20.66
CA ARG A 192 5.30 1.15 -21.35
C ARG A 192 5.10 2.41 -22.21
N ASN A 193 3.84 2.69 -22.59
CA ASN A 193 3.50 3.75 -23.53
C ASN A 193 2.92 4.99 -22.86
N GLU A 194 2.37 4.85 -21.64
CA GLU A 194 1.73 5.94 -20.89
C GLU A 194 2.30 5.95 -19.48
N SER A 195 3.05 6.98 -19.13
CA SER A 195 3.82 7.05 -17.85
C SER A 195 2.95 7.06 -16.60
N THR A 196 1.70 7.50 -16.71
CA THR A 196 0.75 7.58 -15.59
C THR A 196 -0.26 6.43 -15.55
N ARG A 197 -0.24 5.52 -16.53
CA ARG A 197 -1.15 4.38 -16.57
C ARG A 197 -0.49 3.15 -15.97
N ALA A 198 -1.20 2.51 -15.03
CA ALA A 198 -0.74 1.30 -14.39
C ALA A 198 -1.91 0.37 -14.07
N TRP A 199 -1.59 -0.80 -13.52
CA TRP A 199 -2.57 -1.79 -13.07
C TRP A 199 -2.23 -2.24 -11.66
N ALA A 200 -3.28 -2.53 -10.89
CA ALA A 200 -3.19 -3.06 -9.54
C ALA A 200 -4.11 -4.28 -9.42
N ILE A 201 -3.66 -5.29 -8.68
CA ILE A 201 -4.39 -6.53 -8.44
C ILE A 201 -5.36 -6.35 -7.28
N ASP A 202 -6.57 -6.92 -7.39
CA ASP A 202 -7.52 -7.00 -6.27
C ASP A 202 -7.11 -8.13 -5.32
N PRO A 203 -6.56 -7.84 -4.13
CA PRO A 203 -6.03 -8.87 -3.24
C PRO A 203 -7.13 -9.74 -2.60
N VAL A 204 -8.36 -9.25 -2.56
CA VAL A 204 -9.48 -9.97 -1.92
C VAL A 204 -9.92 -11.16 -2.74
N ARG A 205 -9.74 -11.13 -4.06
CA ARG A 205 -9.98 -12.31 -4.91
C ARG A 205 -8.88 -13.37 -4.79
N GLY A 206 -7.71 -13.01 -4.28
CA GLY A 206 -6.70 -13.93 -3.73
C GLY A 206 -6.96 -14.33 -2.28
N GLY A 207 -8.09 -13.90 -1.72
CA GLY A 207 -8.40 -13.94 -0.30
C GLY A 207 -8.42 -15.33 0.34
N GLU A 208 -8.70 -16.37 -0.43
CA GLU A 208 -8.63 -17.73 0.08
C GLU A 208 -7.18 -18.15 0.38
N LEU A 209 -6.24 -17.83 -0.50
CA LEU A 209 -4.82 -18.05 -0.27
C LEU A 209 -4.34 -17.24 0.95
N ILE A 210 -4.64 -15.96 0.96
CA ILE A 210 -4.17 -15.04 2.02
C ILE A 210 -4.81 -15.43 3.36
N SER A 211 -6.12 -15.68 3.42
CA SER A 211 -6.80 -16.05 4.66
C SER A 211 -6.39 -17.43 5.17
N THR A 212 -6.15 -18.38 4.29
CA THR A 212 -5.66 -19.71 4.66
C THR A 212 -4.26 -19.61 5.25
N GLN A 213 -3.41 -18.80 4.67
CA GLN A 213 -2.04 -18.62 5.16
C GLN A 213 -1.98 -17.76 6.44
N LEU A 214 -2.81 -16.74 6.58
CA LEU A 214 -2.94 -16.02 7.85
C LEU A 214 -3.35 -16.94 9.01
N ALA A 215 -4.09 -18.01 8.71
CA ALA A 215 -4.50 -19.02 9.68
C ALA A 215 -3.45 -20.15 9.88
N ALA A 216 -2.59 -20.40 8.88
CA ALA A 216 -1.65 -21.54 8.88
C ALA A 216 -0.35 -21.29 9.65
N GLY A 217 -0.05 -20.03 10.02
CA GLY A 217 1.14 -19.70 10.79
C GLY A 217 2.28 -19.06 9.97
N SER A 218 3.48 -19.04 10.53
CA SER A 218 4.66 -18.35 10.00
C SER A 218 5.70 -19.27 9.37
N GLU A 219 5.35 -20.51 9.03
CA GLU A 219 6.31 -21.46 8.44
C GLU A 219 6.70 -21.01 7.02
N PRO A 220 7.99 -21.00 6.68
CA PRO A 220 8.47 -20.66 5.34
C PRO A 220 7.91 -21.61 4.27
N VAL A 221 7.50 -21.03 3.13
CA VAL A 221 7.11 -21.77 1.94
C VAL A 221 8.11 -21.52 0.81
N ASP A 222 8.08 -22.38 -0.21
CA ASP A 222 8.85 -22.18 -1.44
C ASP A 222 8.39 -20.92 -2.15
N ASN A 223 9.29 -20.00 -2.42
CA ASN A 223 9.05 -18.77 -3.17
C ASN A 223 9.39 -18.89 -4.67
N GLY A 224 9.45 -20.11 -5.16
CA GLY A 224 9.69 -20.43 -6.57
C GLY A 224 11.11 -20.17 -7.03
N ARG A 225 11.25 -19.91 -8.33
CA ARG A 225 12.54 -19.64 -8.98
C ARG A 225 12.71 -18.18 -9.36
N CYS A 226 13.94 -17.78 -9.62
CA CYS A 226 14.23 -16.47 -10.18
C CYS A 226 13.49 -16.27 -11.52
N ARG A 227 12.98 -15.09 -11.73
CA ARG A 227 12.40 -14.69 -13.03
C ARG A 227 13.50 -14.40 -14.04
N SER A 228 13.32 -14.90 -15.24
CA SER A 228 14.20 -14.63 -16.39
C SER A 228 14.02 -13.23 -16.97
#